data_b4a2193458cf169074dda3bc08aaf1e0
#
_entry.id   b4a2193458cf169074dda3bc08aaf1e0
#
_cell.length_a   1.000
_cell.length_b   1.000
_cell.length_c   1.000
_cell.angle_alpha   90.00
_cell.angle_beta   90.00
_cell.angle_gamma   90.00
#
_symmetry.space_group_name_H-M   'P 1'
#
loop_
_entity.id
_entity.type
_entity.pdbx_description
1 polymer ?
#
loop_
_entity_poly.entity_id
_entity_poly.type
_entity_poly.pdbx_seq_one_letter_code
_entity_poly.pdbx_strand_id
1 'polypeptide(L)' 'MKQAETSYSGFLNMLKWLSILAAIVTVIAVLLITS' A
#
# COMPACT_ATOMS: atom_id res chain seq x y z
N MET A 1 -18.52 4.87 -17.81
CA MET A 1 -17.67 3.70 -17.82
C MET A 1 -16.21 4.02 -17.52
N LYS A 2 -15.62 4.90 -18.28
CA LYS A 2 -14.25 5.27 -18.02
C LYS A 2 -14.07 5.87 -16.65
N GLN A 3 -15.01 6.68 -16.24
CA GLN A 3 -14.95 7.27 -14.91
C GLN A 3 -14.97 6.19 -13.84
N ALA A 4 -15.83 5.21 -14.03
CA ALA A 4 -15.92 4.12 -13.08
C ALA A 4 -14.61 3.35 -13.03
N GLU A 5 -14.05 3.09 -14.19
CA GLU A 5 -12.79 2.37 -14.23
C GLU A 5 -11.66 3.18 -13.63
N THR A 6 -11.64 4.46 -13.98
CA THR A 6 -10.60 5.34 -13.45
C THR A 6 -10.70 5.44 -11.94
N SER A 7 -11.90 5.64 -11.43
CA SER A 7 -12.10 5.76 -10.01
C SER A 7 -11.74 4.46 -9.29
N TYR A 8 -12.21 3.36 -9.85
CA TYR A 8 -11.95 2.06 -9.27
C TYR A 8 -10.46 1.73 -9.30
N SER A 9 -9.86 2.02 -10.43
CA SER A 9 -8.44 1.76 -10.60
C SER A 9 -7.61 2.58 -9.62
N GLY A 10 -7.97 3.84 -9.43
CA GLY A 10 -7.28 4.68 -8.49
C GLY A 10 -7.39 4.18 -7.07
N PHE A 11 -8.58 3.71 -6.71
CA PHE A 11 -8.83 3.19 -5.38
C PHE A 11 -7.99 1.95 -5.13
N LEU A 12 -7.99 1.02 -6.06
CA LEU A 12 -7.21 -0.20 -5.95
C LEU A 12 -5.72 0.10 -5.90
N ASN A 13 -5.28 1.04 -6.71
CA ASN A 13 -3.88 1.42 -6.73
C ASN A 13 -3.46 1.99 -5.38
N MET A 14 -4.31 2.82 -4.81
CA MET A 14 -4.04 3.40 -3.51
C MET A 14 -3.94 2.34 -2.44
N LEU A 15 -4.86 1.38 -2.45
CA LEU A 15 -4.82 0.28 -1.50
C LEU A 15 -3.54 -0.52 -1.65
N LYS A 16 -3.13 -0.75 -2.88
CA LYS A 16 -1.93 -1.51 -3.15
C LYS A 16 -0.71 -0.80 -2.56
N TRP A 17 -0.59 0.48 -2.82
CA TRP A 17 0.53 1.25 -2.30
C TRP A 17 0.53 1.31 -0.79
N LEU A 18 -0.65 1.50 -0.20
CA LEU A 18 -0.76 1.54 1.26
C LEU A 18 -0.35 0.21 1.86
N SER A 19 -0.73 -0.87 1.23
CA SER A 19 -0.37 -2.20 1.71
C SER A 19 1.14 -2.40 1.66
N ILE A 20 1.76 -1.97 0.57
CA ILE A 20 3.21 -2.10 0.42
C ILE A 20 3.93 -1.26 1.47
N LEU A 21 3.48 -0.03 1.66
CA LEU A 21 4.08 0.85 2.65
C LEU A 21 3.97 0.26 4.05
N ALA A 22 2.80 -0.28 4.37
CA ALA A 22 2.60 -0.88 5.68
C ALA A 22 3.54 -2.07 5.89
N ALA A 23 3.72 -2.88 4.85
CA ALA A 23 4.61 -4.01 4.93
C ALA A 23 6.05 -3.57 5.15
N ILE A 24 6.48 -2.55 4.41
CA ILE A 24 7.84 -2.03 4.55
C ILE A 24 8.07 -1.49 5.95
N VAL A 25 7.13 -0.70 6.45
CA VAL A 25 7.25 -0.13 7.79
C VAL A 25 7.34 -1.23 8.84
N THR A 26 6.51 -2.27 8.68
CA THR A 26 6.52 -3.38 9.62
C THR A 26 7.87 -4.08 9.62
N VAL A 27 8.43 -4.32 8.45
CA VAL A 27 9.72 -4.98 8.34
C VAL A 27 10.81 -4.13 8.99
N ILE A 28 10.78 -2.84 8.72
CA ILE A 28 11.77 -1.94 9.30
C ILE A 28 11.66 -1.94 10.83
N ALA A 29 10.44 -1.89 11.34
CA ALA A 29 10.24 -1.89 12.79
C ALA A 29 10.79 -3.16 13.42
N VAL A 30 10.54 -4.29 12.78
CA VAL A 30 11.04 -5.57 13.30
C VAL A 30 12.56 -5.58 13.28
N LEU A 31 13.15 -5.10 12.21
CA LEU A 31 14.60 -5.05 12.10
C LEU A 31 15.21 -4.17 13.18
N LEU A 32 14.59 -3.03 13.44
CA LEU A 32 15.10 -2.12 14.47
C LEU A 32 15.02 -2.77 15.85
N ILE A 33 13.96 -3.49 16.11
CA ILE A 33 13.81 -4.16 17.40
C ILE A 33 14.84 -5.27 17.55
N THR A 34 15.01 -6.04 16.50
CA THR A 34 15.98 -7.14 16.52
C THR A 34 17.41 -6.62 16.49
N SER A 35 17.61 -5.56 15.73
CA SER A 35 18.92 -4.99 15.58
C SER A 35 19.24 -4.14 16.79
#